data_b70aaa05e8e16edd33ccaa01fb1efb60
#
_entry.id   b70aaa05e8e16edd33ccaa01fb1efb60
#
_cell.length_a   1.000
_cell.length_b   1.000
_cell.length_c   1.000
_cell.angle_alpha   90.00
_cell.angle_beta   90.00
_cell.angle_gamma   90.00
#
_symmetry.space_group_name_H-M   'P 1'
#
loop_
_entity.id
_entity.type
_entity.pdbx_description
1 polymer ?
#
loop_
_entity_poly.entity_id
_entity_poly.type
_entity_poly.pdbx_seq_one_letter_code
_entity_poly.pdbx_strand_id
1 'polypeptide(L)'
;VYYPLKEESGFKLDTAHFTSKLDDTIDLLILCNPNNPTSSAIFHPELIKLLEFCQDHNIFVMIDETYVEFAPDVDAVTAVPLTQNFQNLMVLRGVSKFFAAPGMWFGYGITGNAEFLKKLKSKQIPWSLNSLGAFAGELLFQDKEYIKKTRNLILSEREYMYTKLRELPFFYVYPAYANFLLVQIQKVGLTSSD
;
A
#
# COMPACT_ATOMS: atom_id res chain seq x y z
N VAL A 1 15.08 9.67 6.08
CA VAL A 1 14.37 9.99 7.33
C VAL A 1 13.13 9.10 7.41
N TYR A 2 12.77 8.62 8.61
CA TYR A 2 11.56 7.82 8.84
C TYR A 2 10.58 8.61 9.69
N TYR A 3 9.30 8.55 9.32
CA TYR A 3 8.21 9.10 10.12
C TYR A 3 7.55 7.97 10.93
N PRO A 4 7.59 8.00 12.27
CA PRO A 4 7.01 6.95 13.09
C PRO A 4 5.49 7.10 13.16
N LEU A 5 4.76 6.05 12.81
CA LEU A 5 3.35 5.95 13.11
C LEU A 5 3.16 5.64 14.60
N LYS A 6 2.18 6.28 15.22
CA LYS A 6 1.97 6.21 16.68
C LYS A 6 0.80 5.30 17.03
N GLU A 7 0.93 4.59 18.13
CA GLU A 7 -0.11 3.73 18.67
C GLU A 7 -1.36 4.52 19.05
N GLU A 8 -1.21 5.71 19.63
CA GLU A 8 -2.32 6.59 20.05
C GLU A 8 -3.22 7.00 18.89
N SER A 9 -2.68 7.03 17.66
CA SER A 9 -3.45 7.26 16.42
C SER A 9 -3.94 5.97 15.77
N GLY A 10 -3.78 4.81 16.42
CA GLY A 10 -4.05 3.50 15.83
C GLY A 10 -3.16 3.18 14.65
N PHE A 11 -1.92 3.69 14.65
CA PHE A 11 -0.95 3.58 13.56
C PHE A 11 -1.46 4.13 12.22
N LYS A 12 -2.43 5.05 12.26
CA LYS A 12 -2.85 5.81 11.07
C LYS A 12 -1.92 6.99 10.84
N LEU A 13 -1.72 7.33 9.59
CA LEU A 13 -1.00 8.56 9.24
C LEU A 13 -1.89 9.77 9.53
N ASP A 14 -1.47 10.63 10.47
CA ASP A 14 -2.03 11.98 10.61
C ASP A 14 -1.36 12.85 9.54
N THR A 15 -2.05 13.06 8.43
CA THR A 15 -1.53 13.79 7.28
C THR A 15 -1.20 15.24 7.60
N ALA A 16 -1.98 15.90 8.46
CA ALA A 16 -1.74 17.30 8.85
C ALA A 16 -0.46 17.43 9.70
N HIS A 17 -0.30 16.55 10.69
CA HIS A 17 0.93 16.53 11.47
C HIS A 17 2.12 16.10 10.64
N PHE A 18 1.93 15.13 9.73
CA PHE A 18 2.99 14.63 8.86
C PHE A 18 3.51 15.73 7.92
N THR A 19 2.62 16.43 7.22
CA THR A 19 3.04 17.53 6.31
C THR A 19 3.77 18.64 7.04
N SER A 20 3.41 18.93 8.30
CA SER A 20 4.15 19.89 9.13
C SER A 20 5.59 19.51 9.46
N LYS A 21 6.00 18.27 9.18
CA LYS A 21 7.36 17.75 9.37
C LYS A 21 8.16 17.64 8.09
N LEU A 22 7.52 17.83 6.94
CA LEU A 22 8.20 17.87 5.65
C LEU A 22 8.78 19.28 5.45
N ASP A 23 10.00 19.34 4.95
CA ASP A 23 10.70 20.57 4.64
C ASP A 23 11.36 20.49 3.25
N ASP A 24 11.96 21.57 2.82
CA ASP A 24 12.57 21.73 1.49
C ASP A 24 13.81 20.82 1.26
N THR A 25 14.22 20.02 2.24
CA THR A 25 15.29 19.04 2.10
C THR A 25 14.78 17.66 1.62
N ILE A 26 13.46 17.50 1.51
CA ILE A 26 12.83 16.25 1.10
C ILE A 26 12.49 16.30 -0.39
N ASP A 27 13.16 15.49 -1.19
CA ASP A 27 12.87 15.35 -2.62
C ASP A 27 11.85 14.23 -2.93
N LEU A 28 11.83 13.19 -2.08
CA LEU A 28 11.04 11.98 -2.30
C LEU A 28 10.36 11.52 -1.02
N LEU A 29 9.06 11.31 -1.13
CA LEU A 29 8.24 10.66 -0.11
C LEU A 29 7.86 9.25 -0.60
N ILE A 30 8.11 8.24 0.23
CA ILE A 30 7.69 6.85 -0.04
C ILE A 30 6.65 6.46 1.01
N LEU A 31 5.47 6.02 0.53
CA LEU A 31 4.37 5.54 1.35
C LEU A 31 4.00 4.11 0.96
N CYS A 32 3.52 3.32 1.92
CA CYS A 32 2.88 2.04 1.66
C CYS A 32 1.38 2.18 1.98
N ASN A 33 0.50 1.89 1.01
CA ASN A 33 -0.94 2.05 1.17
C ASN A 33 -1.73 0.92 0.50
N PRO A 34 -2.35 -0.02 1.25
CA PRO A 34 -2.32 -0.17 2.72
C PRO A 34 -0.93 -0.42 3.29
N ASN A 35 -0.69 0.09 4.50
CA ASN A 35 0.62 0.06 5.13
C ASN A 35 1.00 -1.33 5.66
N ASN A 36 2.24 -1.72 5.46
CA ASN A 36 2.86 -2.87 6.11
C ASN A 36 3.88 -2.37 7.16
N PRO A 37 3.75 -2.74 8.45
CA PRO A 37 3.00 -3.86 9.01
C PRO A 37 1.65 -3.50 9.65
N THR A 38 1.18 -2.27 9.60
CA THR A 38 0.02 -1.81 10.39
C THR A 38 -1.33 -2.15 9.79
N SER A 39 -1.36 -2.52 8.50
CA SER A 39 -2.59 -2.73 7.72
C SER A 39 -3.51 -1.50 7.63
N SER A 40 -3.07 -0.33 8.09
CA SER A 40 -3.81 0.92 7.97
C SER A 40 -3.84 1.42 6.53
N ALA A 41 -4.86 2.21 6.17
CA ALA A 41 -4.97 2.80 4.85
C ALA A 41 -5.18 4.31 4.94
N ILE A 42 -4.68 5.03 3.93
CA ILE A 42 -4.93 6.44 3.67
C ILE A 42 -5.98 6.49 2.56
N PHE A 43 -7.06 7.23 2.78
CA PHE A 43 -8.14 7.38 1.81
C PHE A 43 -7.97 8.62 0.94
N HIS A 44 -8.69 8.67 -0.18
CA HIS A 44 -8.56 9.75 -1.17
C HIS A 44 -8.59 11.17 -0.59
N PRO A 45 -9.52 11.57 0.31
CA PRO A 45 -9.55 12.94 0.80
C PRO A 45 -8.29 13.38 1.54
N GLU A 46 -7.67 12.45 2.27
CA GLU A 46 -6.42 12.69 3.00
C GLU A 46 -5.22 12.61 2.06
N LEU A 47 -5.25 11.65 1.15
CA LEU A 47 -4.20 11.44 0.17
C LEU A 47 -4.09 12.62 -0.81
N ILE A 48 -5.21 13.17 -1.28
CA ILE A 48 -5.24 14.35 -2.16
C ILE A 48 -4.57 15.54 -1.49
N LYS A 49 -4.92 15.83 -0.22
CA LYS A 49 -4.30 16.94 0.54
C LYS A 49 -2.78 16.77 0.67
N LEU A 50 -2.34 15.53 0.89
CA LEU A 50 -0.92 15.22 0.97
C LEU A 50 -0.22 15.42 -0.38
N LEU A 51 -0.84 14.98 -1.46
CA LEU A 51 -0.29 15.12 -2.82
C LEU A 51 -0.22 16.59 -3.26
N GLU A 52 -1.25 17.39 -2.94
CA GLU A 52 -1.25 18.84 -3.17
C GLU A 52 -0.10 19.51 -2.43
N PHE A 53 0.04 19.24 -1.12
CA PHE A 53 1.15 19.76 -0.33
C PHE A 53 2.51 19.37 -0.94
N CYS A 54 2.70 18.09 -1.28
CA CYS A 54 3.94 17.61 -1.88
C CYS A 54 4.22 18.26 -3.25
N GLN A 55 3.18 18.52 -4.03
CA GLN A 55 3.31 19.20 -5.32
C GLN A 55 3.78 20.65 -5.15
N ASP A 56 3.21 21.39 -4.20
CA ASP A 56 3.58 22.77 -3.90
C ASP A 56 5.03 22.91 -3.38
N HIS A 57 5.55 21.85 -2.77
CA HIS A 57 6.93 21.79 -2.23
C HIS A 57 7.90 21.02 -3.11
N ASN A 58 7.53 20.68 -4.36
CA ASN A 58 8.34 19.89 -5.31
C ASN A 58 8.78 18.52 -4.79
N ILE A 59 8.01 17.91 -3.89
CA ILE A 59 8.26 16.56 -3.36
C ILE A 59 7.61 15.53 -4.29
N PHE A 60 8.40 14.58 -4.79
CA PHE A 60 7.87 13.46 -5.55
C PHE A 60 7.33 12.39 -4.61
N VAL A 61 6.15 11.83 -4.90
CA VAL A 61 5.49 10.84 -4.05
C VAL A 61 5.46 9.48 -4.76
N MET A 62 5.97 8.46 -4.09
CA MET A 62 5.90 7.08 -4.53
C MET A 62 5.03 6.29 -3.56
N ILE A 63 3.97 5.65 -4.05
CA ILE A 63 3.04 4.88 -3.23
C ILE A 63 3.15 3.40 -3.60
N ASP A 64 3.58 2.59 -2.64
CA ASP A 64 3.57 1.13 -2.76
C ASP A 64 2.18 0.60 -2.42
N GLU A 65 1.48 0.13 -3.44
CA GLU A 65 0.15 -0.48 -3.36
C GLU A 65 0.18 -2.03 -3.44
N THR A 66 1.26 -2.66 -2.99
CA THR A 66 1.40 -4.13 -3.00
C THR A 66 0.22 -4.87 -2.34
N TYR A 67 -0.50 -4.21 -1.43
CA TYR A 67 -1.61 -4.81 -0.68
C TYR A 67 -2.99 -4.23 -1.02
N VAL A 68 -3.09 -3.34 -1.99
CA VAL A 68 -4.33 -2.60 -2.26
C VAL A 68 -5.49 -3.48 -2.71
N GLU A 69 -5.22 -4.55 -3.45
CA GLU A 69 -6.25 -5.50 -3.91
C GLU A 69 -6.99 -6.19 -2.76
N PHE A 70 -6.41 -6.20 -1.56
CA PHE A 70 -7.03 -6.75 -0.34
C PHE A 70 -7.93 -5.75 0.39
N ALA A 71 -7.93 -4.47 0.01
CA ALA A 71 -8.81 -3.48 0.64
C ALA A 71 -10.28 -3.80 0.37
N PRO A 72 -11.19 -3.60 1.35
CA PRO A 72 -12.63 -3.81 1.14
C PRO A 72 -13.18 -2.98 -0.02
N ASP A 73 -12.79 -1.72 -0.08
CA ASP A 73 -13.05 -0.80 -1.17
C ASP A 73 -11.71 -0.34 -1.77
N VAL A 74 -11.32 -0.97 -2.89
CA VAL A 74 -10.08 -0.65 -3.59
C VAL A 74 -10.13 0.76 -4.17
N ASP A 75 -11.28 1.17 -4.70
CA ASP A 75 -11.44 2.45 -5.38
C ASP A 75 -11.30 3.63 -4.41
N ALA A 76 -11.64 3.44 -3.14
CA ALA A 76 -11.46 4.45 -2.10
C ALA A 76 -10.00 4.59 -1.61
N VAL A 77 -9.15 3.58 -1.85
CA VAL A 77 -7.78 3.50 -1.31
C VAL A 77 -6.72 3.71 -2.38
N THR A 78 -6.94 3.21 -3.61
CA THR A 78 -5.93 3.27 -4.68
C THR A 78 -5.63 4.68 -5.14
N ALA A 79 -4.36 5.04 -5.25
CA ALA A 79 -3.91 6.30 -5.83
C ALA A 79 -3.82 6.28 -7.36
N VAL A 80 -4.11 5.16 -8.03
CA VAL A 80 -3.98 5.04 -9.49
C VAL A 80 -4.78 6.12 -10.24
N PRO A 81 -6.06 6.40 -9.95
CA PRO A 81 -6.80 7.46 -10.63
C PRO A 81 -6.17 8.85 -10.43
N LEU A 82 -5.52 9.09 -9.30
CA LEU A 82 -4.90 10.38 -8.98
C LEU A 82 -3.65 10.65 -9.82
N THR A 83 -3.02 9.64 -10.43
CA THR A 83 -1.88 9.83 -11.33
C THR A 83 -2.21 10.67 -12.56
N GLN A 84 -3.48 10.81 -12.92
CA GLN A 84 -3.92 11.67 -14.01
C GLN A 84 -3.84 13.16 -13.65
N ASN A 85 -3.97 13.50 -12.37
CA ASN A 85 -4.03 14.87 -11.88
C ASN A 85 -2.71 15.32 -11.23
N PHE A 86 -1.91 14.39 -10.71
CA PHE A 86 -0.68 14.67 -9.98
C PHE A 86 0.55 14.19 -10.74
N GLN A 87 1.33 15.14 -11.28
CA GLN A 87 2.56 14.84 -12.03
C GLN A 87 3.72 14.42 -11.11
N ASN A 88 3.62 14.68 -9.82
CA ASN A 88 4.57 14.28 -8.78
C ASN A 88 4.23 12.92 -8.14
N LEU A 89 3.37 12.10 -8.76
CA LEU A 89 2.92 10.82 -8.23
C LEU A 89 3.34 9.64 -9.11
N MET A 90 3.84 8.59 -8.44
CA MET A 90 4.00 7.25 -9.01
C MET A 90 3.43 6.21 -8.08
N VAL A 91 2.62 5.31 -8.60
CA VAL A 91 2.06 4.15 -7.88
C VAL A 91 2.81 2.90 -8.30
N LEU A 92 3.23 2.09 -7.33
CA LEU A 92 3.87 0.80 -7.55
C LEU A 92 2.93 -0.34 -7.20
N ARG A 93 2.88 -1.37 -8.04
CA ARG A 93 2.11 -2.61 -7.82
C ARG A 93 2.91 -3.83 -8.24
N GLY A 94 2.52 -4.98 -7.74
CA GLY A 94 3.17 -6.25 -8.08
C GLY A 94 2.26 -7.45 -7.92
N VAL A 95 2.68 -8.59 -8.47
CA VAL A 95 1.92 -9.85 -8.43
C VAL A 95 2.27 -10.73 -7.23
N SER A 96 3.24 -10.34 -6.42
CA SER A 96 3.85 -11.19 -5.40
C SER A 96 2.90 -11.58 -4.27
N LYS A 97 1.96 -10.72 -3.91
CA LYS A 97 1.05 -10.92 -2.76
C LYS A 97 -0.30 -11.42 -3.20
N PHE A 98 -1.05 -10.61 -3.95
CA PHE A 98 -2.41 -10.94 -4.33
C PHE A 98 -2.49 -12.19 -5.22
N PHE A 99 -1.57 -12.34 -6.16
CA PHE A 99 -1.51 -13.50 -7.05
C PHE A 99 -0.63 -14.64 -6.51
N ALA A 100 -0.14 -14.53 -5.26
CA ALA A 100 0.71 -15.52 -4.61
C ALA A 100 1.93 -15.96 -5.49
N ALA A 101 2.47 -15.04 -6.27
CA ALA A 101 3.53 -15.28 -7.25
C ALA A 101 4.85 -14.52 -6.95
N PRO A 102 5.44 -14.66 -5.73
CA PRO A 102 6.63 -13.89 -5.36
C PRO A 102 7.86 -14.25 -6.21
N GLY A 103 7.95 -15.51 -6.67
CA GLY A 103 9.06 -15.97 -7.49
C GLY A 103 9.06 -15.44 -8.93
N MET A 104 7.96 -14.79 -9.37
CA MET A 104 7.89 -14.22 -10.72
C MET A 104 8.68 -12.91 -10.86
N TRP A 105 9.02 -12.24 -9.75
CA TRP A 105 9.77 -10.99 -9.75
C TRP A 105 9.19 -9.95 -10.73
N PHE A 106 7.86 -9.82 -10.70
CA PHE A 106 7.13 -8.94 -11.59
C PHE A 106 6.39 -7.86 -10.80
N GLY A 107 6.66 -6.61 -11.18
CA GLY A 107 6.00 -5.43 -10.68
C GLY A 107 5.93 -4.37 -11.76
N TYR A 108 5.11 -3.35 -11.54
CA TYR A 108 4.92 -2.25 -12.48
C TYR A 108 4.64 -0.95 -11.74
N GLY A 109 5.01 0.14 -12.40
CA GLY A 109 4.75 1.50 -11.92
C GLY A 109 3.77 2.22 -12.84
N ILE A 110 2.91 3.04 -12.25
CA ILE A 110 1.90 3.85 -12.93
C ILE A 110 2.14 5.31 -12.57
N THR A 111 2.28 6.17 -13.56
CA THR A 111 2.42 7.62 -13.38
C THR A 111 1.82 8.36 -14.59
N GLY A 112 1.24 9.52 -14.37
CA GLY A 112 0.83 10.44 -15.44
C GLY A 112 1.97 11.30 -15.96
N ASN A 113 3.14 11.32 -15.30
CA ASN A 113 4.29 12.14 -15.68
C ASN A 113 5.10 11.50 -16.81
N ALA A 114 4.79 11.89 -18.05
CA ALA A 114 5.44 11.37 -19.25
C ALA A 114 6.95 11.66 -19.31
N GLU A 115 7.39 12.81 -18.81
CA GLU A 115 8.81 13.17 -18.77
C GLU A 115 9.58 12.30 -17.78
N PHE A 116 9.04 12.14 -16.58
CA PHE A 116 9.61 11.24 -15.58
C PHE A 116 9.67 9.80 -16.10
N LEU A 117 8.58 9.31 -16.72
CA LEU A 117 8.54 7.98 -17.32
C LEU A 117 9.62 7.79 -18.40
N LYS A 118 9.84 8.80 -19.25
CA LYS A 118 10.91 8.79 -20.26
C LYS A 118 12.28 8.71 -19.62
N LYS A 119 12.55 9.51 -18.59
CA LYS A 119 13.80 9.47 -17.83
C LYS A 119 14.01 8.11 -17.18
N LEU A 120 12.98 7.54 -16.56
CA LEU A 120 13.03 6.22 -15.91
C LEU A 120 13.36 5.12 -16.93
N LYS A 121 12.66 5.09 -18.06
CA LYS A 121 12.93 4.13 -19.15
C LYS A 121 14.36 4.23 -19.69
N SER A 122 14.94 5.44 -19.78
CA SER A 122 16.33 5.62 -20.25
C SER A 122 17.38 5.09 -19.27
N LYS A 123 17.01 4.88 -18.00
CA LYS A 123 17.87 4.32 -16.95
C LYS A 123 17.61 2.85 -16.67
N GLN A 124 16.57 2.28 -17.28
CA GLN A 124 16.23 0.88 -17.09
C GLN A 124 17.33 -0.02 -17.67
N ILE A 125 17.73 -1.01 -16.89
CA ILE A 125 18.72 -2.00 -17.33
C ILE A 125 18.09 -2.87 -18.42
N PRO A 126 18.75 -3.09 -19.56
CA PRO A 126 18.28 -4.04 -20.58
C PRO A 126 18.01 -5.41 -19.95
N TRP A 127 16.93 -6.06 -20.43
CA TRP A 127 16.50 -7.40 -19.96
C TRP A 127 16.16 -7.48 -18.46
N SER A 128 15.86 -6.36 -17.80
CA SER A 128 15.42 -6.34 -16.40
C SER A 128 14.08 -7.08 -16.17
N LEU A 129 13.23 -7.16 -17.19
CA LEU A 129 11.97 -7.89 -17.16
C LEU A 129 12.18 -9.29 -17.74
N ASN A 130 11.94 -10.33 -16.92
CA ASN A 130 11.98 -11.71 -17.43
C ASN A 130 10.71 -12.05 -18.24
N SER A 131 10.87 -12.76 -19.35
CA SER A 131 9.78 -13.07 -20.28
C SER A 131 8.68 -13.93 -19.65
N LEU A 132 9.03 -14.86 -18.75
CA LEU A 132 8.06 -15.70 -18.05
C LEU A 132 7.21 -14.85 -17.09
N GLY A 133 7.83 -13.91 -16.37
CA GLY A 133 7.12 -12.98 -15.49
C GLY A 133 6.16 -12.09 -16.25
N ALA A 134 6.58 -11.57 -17.41
CA ALA A 134 5.71 -10.74 -18.26
C ALA A 134 4.51 -11.54 -18.78
N PHE A 135 4.73 -12.72 -19.33
CA PHE A 135 3.68 -13.60 -19.84
C PHE A 135 2.71 -14.04 -18.73
N ALA A 136 3.25 -14.47 -17.59
CA ALA A 136 2.42 -14.86 -16.45
C ALA A 136 1.60 -13.68 -15.91
N GLY A 137 2.20 -12.47 -15.85
CA GLY A 137 1.49 -11.27 -15.45
C GLY A 137 0.27 -10.98 -16.32
N GLU A 138 0.40 -11.11 -17.64
CA GLU A 138 -0.72 -10.95 -18.56
C GLU A 138 -1.87 -11.93 -18.27
N LEU A 139 -1.56 -13.20 -18.03
CA LEU A 139 -2.55 -14.22 -17.69
C LEU A 139 -3.21 -13.96 -16.32
N LEU A 140 -2.42 -13.62 -15.30
CA LEU A 140 -2.91 -13.37 -13.95
C LEU A 140 -3.94 -12.24 -13.90
N PHE A 141 -3.71 -11.13 -14.60
CA PHE A 141 -4.65 -10.01 -14.63
C PHE A 141 -5.92 -10.30 -15.44
N GLN A 142 -5.92 -11.30 -16.32
CA GLN A 142 -7.09 -11.74 -17.08
C GLN A 142 -7.97 -12.74 -16.31
N ASP A 143 -7.43 -13.43 -15.31
CA ASP A 143 -8.16 -14.43 -14.51
C ASP A 143 -9.14 -13.75 -13.52
N LYS A 144 -10.29 -13.34 -14.06
CA LYS A 144 -11.34 -12.67 -13.28
C LYS A 144 -11.96 -13.57 -12.20
N GLU A 145 -11.96 -14.89 -12.43
CA GLU A 145 -12.48 -15.86 -11.46
C GLU A 145 -11.56 -15.94 -10.24
N TYR A 146 -10.25 -16.09 -10.47
CA TYR A 146 -9.25 -16.06 -9.41
C TYR A 146 -9.34 -14.76 -8.60
N ILE A 147 -9.36 -13.61 -9.28
CA ILE A 147 -9.43 -12.29 -8.63
C ILE A 147 -10.65 -12.20 -7.72
N LYS A 148 -11.83 -12.56 -8.22
CA LYS A 148 -13.08 -12.53 -7.45
C LYS A 148 -13.05 -13.50 -6.26
N LYS A 149 -12.62 -14.74 -6.50
CA LYS A 149 -12.56 -15.80 -5.48
C LYS A 149 -11.57 -15.44 -4.37
N THR A 150 -10.38 -14.98 -4.73
CA THR A 150 -9.34 -14.59 -3.77
C THR A 150 -9.79 -13.40 -2.93
N ARG A 151 -10.37 -12.36 -3.55
CA ARG A 151 -10.90 -11.21 -2.79
C ARG A 151 -11.97 -11.64 -1.80
N ASN A 152 -12.95 -12.41 -2.23
CA ASN A 152 -14.04 -12.86 -1.35
C ASN A 152 -13.50 -13.69 -0.18
N LEU A 153 -12.57 -14.61 -0.44
CA LEU A 153 -11.94 -15.43 0.60
C LEU A 153 -11.20 -14.55 1.62
N ILE A 154 -10.31 -13.69 1.15
CA ILE A 154 -9.50 -12.86 2.07
C ILE A 154 -10.37 -11.89 2.88
N LEU A 155 -11.39 -11.29 2.27
CA LEU A 155 -12.29 -10.39 2.99
C LEU A 155 -13.07 -11.13 4.07
N SER A 156 -13.62 -12.33 3.77
CA SER A 156 -14.37 -13.13 4.74
C SER A 156 -13.48 -13.66 5.86
N GLU A 157 -12.30 -14.18 5.55
CA GLU A 157 -11.37 -14.70 6.55
C GLU A 157 -10.79 -13.60 7.44
N ARG A 158 -10.49 -12.43 6.88
CA ARG A 158 -10.05 -11.29 7.67
C ARG A 158 -11.12 -10.85 8.67
N GLU A 159 -12.37 -10.73 8.24
CA GLU A 159 -13.49 -10.35 9.11
C GLU A 159 -13.72 -11.40 10.19
N TYR A 160 -13.66 -12.68 9.82
CA TYR A 160 -13.78 -13.79 10.78
C TYR A 160 -12.67 -13.71 11.84
N MET A 161 -11.41 -13.59 11.43
CA MET A 161 -10.27 -13.47 12.33
C MET A 161 -10.36 -12.22 13.21
N TYR A 162 -10.72 -11.08 12.61
CA TYR A 162 -10.89 -9.81 13.31
C TYR A 162 -11.93 -9.95 14.44
N THR A 163 -13.07 -10.54 14.14
CA THR A 163 -14.14 -10.77 15.10
C THR A 163 -13.69 -11.73 16.20
N LYS A 164 -13.08 -12.87 15.84
CA LYS A 164 -12.65 -13.89 16.81
C LYS A 164 -11.54 -13.40 17.74
N LEU A 165 -10.59 -12.65 17.23
CA LEU A 165 -9.52 -12.10 18.08
C LEU A 165 -10.05 -11.05 19.05
N ARG A 166 -11.06 -10.26 18.67
CA ARG A 166 -11.69 -9.27 19.56
C ARG A 166 -12.56 -9.89 20.67
N GLU A 167 -12.99 -11.14 20.53
CA GLU A 167 -13.64 -11.89 21.61
C GLU A 167 -12.67 -12.24 22.75
N LEU A 168 -11.36 -12.19 22.50
CA LEU A 168 -10.32 -12.47 23.49
C LEU A 168 -10.01 -11.22 24.33
N PRO A 169 -10.13 -11.28 25.67
CA PRO A 169 -10.14 -10.08 26.52
C PRO A 169 -8.79 -9.35 26.64
N PHE A 170 -7.71 -9.96 26.14
CA PHE A 170 -6.35 -9.41 26.22
C PHE A 170 -5.78 -9.01 24.85
N PHE A 171 -6.63 -9.01 23.81
CA PHE A 171 -6.22 -8.54 22.48
C PHE A 171 -6.94 -7.26 22.09
N TYR A 172 -6.18 -6.29 21.62
CA TYR A 172 -6.72 -5.17 20.86
C TYR A 172 -6.34 -5.37 19.40
N VAL A 173 -7.35 -5.44 18.52
CA VAL A 173 -7.17 -5.68 17.09
C VAL A 173 -7.40 -4.38 16.34
N TYR A 174 -6.39 -3.91 15.62
CA TYR A 174 -6.48 -2.70 14.82
C TYR A 174 -7.29 -2.94 13.53
N PRO A 175 -8.02 -1.91 13.02
CA PRO A 175 -8.68 -1.99 11.71
C PRO A 175 -7.68 -2.34 10.61
N ALA A 176 -8.07 -3.24 9.69
CA ALA A 176 -7.16 -3.79 8.69
C ALA A 176 -7.69 -3.67 7.26
N TYR A 177 -6.79 -3.29 6.35
CA TYR A 177 -7.07 -3.10 4.92
C TYR A 177 -6.21 -3.99 4.01
N ALA A 178 -5.20 -4.67 4.57
CA ALA A 178 -4.37 -5.67 3.89
C ALA A 178 -4.86 -7.11 4.19
N ASN A 179 -4.08 -8.12 3.83
CA ASN A 179 -4.35 -9.53 4.11
C ASN A 179 -3.73 -10.03 5.44
N PHE A 180 -3.48 -9.11 6.36
CA PHE A 180 -2.98 -9.40 7.70
C PHE A 180 -3.60 -8.43 8.72
N LEU A 181 -3.55 -8.80 9.99
CA LEU A 181 -4.05 -8.02 11.12
C LEU A 181 -2.88 -7.61 12.01
N LEU A 182 -2.94 -6.38 12.52
CA LEU A 182 -2.10 -5.95 13.63
C LEU A 182 -2.88 -6.15 14.93
N VAL A 183 -2.27 -6.84 15.89
CA VAL A 183 -2.88 -7.15 17.18
C VAL A 183 -1.94 -6.73 18.30
N GLN A 184 -2.46 -5.98 19.26
CA GLN A 184 -1.75 -5.63 20.47
C GLN A 184 -2.12 -6.60 21.59
N ILE A 185 -1.12 -7.16 22.27
CA ILE A 185 -1.31 -7.99 23.45
C ILE A 185 -1.35 -7.08 24.69
N GLN A 186 -2.51 -7.03 25.35
CA GLN A 186 -2.74 -6.18 26.53
C GLN A 186 -2.56 -6.92 27.86
N LYS A 187 -2.13 -8.18 27.82
CA LYS A 187 -1.90 -8.99 29.01
C LYS A 187 -0.48 -8.78 29.51
N VAL A 188 -0.36 -8.29 30.75
CA VAL A 188 0.94 -8.08 31.40
C VAL A 188 1.70 -9.41 31.52
N GLY A 189 2.96 -9.40 31.12
CA GLY A 189 3.85 -10.58 31.19
C GLY A 189 3.70 -11.57 30.03
N LEU A 190 2.85 -11.26 29.03
CA LEU A 190 2.75 -12.03 27.80
C LEU A 190 3.41 -11.25 26.65
N THR A 191 4.23 -11.92 25.87
CA THR A 191 4.85 -11.36 24.66
C THR A 191 4.33 -12.05 23.40
N SER A 192 4.66 -11.51 22.22
CA SER A 192 4.32 -12.12 20.94
C SER A 192 5.03 -13.46 20.66
N SER A 193 5.99 -13.83 21.51
CA SER A 193 6.75 -15.09 21.42
C SER A 193 6.21 -16.18 22.33
N ASP A 194 5.31 -15.86 23.25
CA ASP A 194 4.65 -16.79 24.15
C ASP A 194 3.37 -17.38 23.54
#